data_880a76961256f0b0bac24a8eb933c83c
#
_entry.id   880a76961256f0b0bac24a8eb933c83c
#
_cell.length_a   1.000
_cell.length_b   1.000
_cell.length_c   1.000
_cell.angle_alpha   90.00
_cell.angle_beta   90.00
_cell.angle_gamma   90.00
#
_symmetry.space_group_name_H-M   'P 1'
#
loop_
_entity.id
_entity.type
_entity.pdbx_description
1 polymer ?
#
loop_
_entity_poly.entity_id
_entity_poly.type
_entity_poly.pdbx_seq_one_letter_code
_entity_poly.pdbx_strand_id
1 'polypeptide(L)'
;VRASEIPAAVGIISVSNLVKQFGRFAALRGVDAEFDAGKFHVILGDNGAGKTTLLRALAGLAQPTRGTVSILGKTPYDACREIGYMAHPSMLYDEMSGMENLRYFARLYDIAGDSRCEQVIHAVGLDPELSRPVGQYSQGMRQRMSLARAILHDPKILLLDEPFSNVDVHSAREMVGLLKGMSDAGKTIFVVTHQAVLLEGMADEFVWMQAGQIVDRTNHFATDSARAEEP
;
A
#
# COMPACT_ATOMS: atom_id res chain seq x y z
N VAL A 1 14.46 31.93 -30.05
CA VAL A 1 13.36 31.05 -29.66
C VAL A 1 13.95 30.06 -28.67
N ARG A 2 13.68 30.24 -27.38
CA ARG A 2 14.10 29.33 -26.31
C ARG A 2 13.17 28.13 -26.34
N ALA A 3 13.74 26.92 -26.49
CA ALA A 3 13.02 25.69 -26.28
C ALA A 3 12.48 25.69 -24.85
N SER A 4 11.16 25.55 -24.71
CA SER A 4 10.49 25.36 -23.42
C SER A 4 10.93 24.01 -22.89
N GLU A 5 11.69 24.02 -21.80
CA GLU A 5 11.93 22.84 -20.99
C GLU A 5 10.56 22.31 -20.52
N ILE A 6 10.20 21.13 -20.98
CA ILE A 6 9.11 20.36 -20.43
C ILE A 6 9.53 20.06 -18.99
N PRO A 7 8.78 20.48 -17.96
CA PRO A 7 9.12 20.12 -16.59
C PRO A 7 9.11 18.60 -16.49
N ALA A 8 10.19 18.03 -15.96
CA ALA A 8 10.28 16.61 -15.60
C ALA A 8 9.01 16.24 -14.82
N ALA A 9 8.40 15.11 -15.14
CA ALA A 9 7.22 14.62 -14.47
C ALA A 9 7.51 14.59 -12.97
N VAL A 10 6.85 15.47 -12.22
CA VAL A 10 6.97 15.50 -10.75
C VAL A 10 6.35 14.20 -10.25
N GLY A 11 7.15 13.35 -9.61
CA GLY A 11 6.68 12.08 -9.05
C GLY A 11 5.47 12.32 -8.13
N ILE A 12 4.50 11.39 -8.16
CA ILE A 12 3.31 11.50 -7.29
C ILE A 12 3.67 11.45 -5.80
N ILE A 13 4.79 10.77 -5.48
CA ILE A 13 5.40 10.68 -4.16
C ILE A 13 6.87 11.08 -4.27
N SER A 14 7.30 12.01 -3.43
CA SER A 14 8.70 12.39 -3.27
C SER A 14 9.12 12.24 -1.80
N VAL A 15 10.24 11.58 -1.59
CA VAL A 15 10.85 11.33 -0.28
C VAL A 15 12.27 11.87 -0.30
N SER A 16 12.60 12.77 0.65
CA SER A 16 13.93 13.40 0.72
C SER A 16 14.55 13.22 2.09
N ASN A 17 15.70 12.55 2.13
CA ASN A 17 16.53 12.30 3.33
C ASN A 17 15.70 11.82 4.52
N LEU A 18 14.77 10.89 4.28
CA LEU A 18 13.81 10.42 5.28
C LEU A 18 14.48 9.56 6.34
N VAL A 19 14.49 10.05 7.56
CA VAL A 19 14.96 9.34 8.75
C VAL A 19 13.80 9.13 9.71
N LYS A 20 13.64 7.90 10.19
CA LYS A 20 12.72 7.58 11.28
C LYS A 20 13.42 6.81 12.38
N GLN A 21 13.39 7.38 13.59
CA GLN A 21 13.95 6.75 14.78
C GLN A 21 12.86 6.42 15.81
N PHE A 22 13.01 5.30 16.48
CA PHE A 22 12.24 4.88 17.65
C PHE A 22 13.22 4.70 18.81
N GLY A 23 13.31 5.69 19.69
CA GLY A 23 14.36 5.74 20.71
C GLY A 23 15.76 5.73 20.08
N ARG A 24 16.56 4.70 20.37
CA ARG A 24 17.91 4.52 19.81
C ARG A 24 17.94 3.75 18.48
N PHE A 25 16.82 3.17 18.07
CA PHE A 25 16.74 2.38 16.85
C PHE A 25 16.34 3.24 15.67
N ALA A 26 17.18 3.30 14.64
CA ALA A 26 16.88 3.98 13.38
C ALA A 26 16.26 2.96 12.40
N ALA A 27 14.96 3.07 12.19
CA ALA A 27 14.21 2.22 11.27
C ALA A 27 14.33 2.67 9.81
N LEU A 28 14.51 3.99 9.57
CA LEU A 28 14.85 4.55 8.26
C LEU A 28 16.07 5.46 8.42
N ARG A 29 17.00 5.41 7.46
CA ARG A 29 18.34 5.99 7.58
C ARG A 29 18.71 6.86 6.37
N GLY A 30 17.89 7.87 6.07
CA GLY A 30 18.12 8.77 4.93
C GLY A 30 17.67 8.14 3.61
N VAL A 31 16.37 7.86 3.52
CA VAL A 31 15.76 7.35 2.28
C VAL A 31 15.48 8.53 1.36
N ASP A 32 15.97 8.45 0.13
CA ASP A 32 15.66 9.33 -0.99
C ASP A 32 14.98 8.51 -2.09
N ALA A 33 13.80 8.94 -2.54
CA ALA A 33 13.07 8.26 -3.60
C ALA A 33 12.01 9.17 -4.24
N GLU A 34 11.78 8.94 -5.53
CA GLU A 34 10.64 9.48 -6.27
C GLU A 34 9.86 8.32 -6.90
N PHE A 35 8.54 8.41 -6.90
CA PHE A 35 7.65 7.40 -7.47
C PHE A 35 6.61 8.06 -8.37
N ASP A 36 6.41 7.47 -9.54
CA ASP A 36 5.50 7.97 -10.56
C ASP A 36 4.04 7.57 -10.30
N ALA A 37 3.12 8.37 -10.84
CA ALA A 37 1.69 8.08 -10.81
C ALA A 37 1.34 6.86 -11.67
N GLY A 38 0.31 6.10 -11.25
CA GLY A 38 -0.24 4.99 -12.02
C GLY A 38 0.70 3.78 -12.11
N LYS A 39 1.71 3.69 -11.25
CA LYS A 39 2.67 2.59 -11.22
C LYS A 39 2.41 1.63 -10.07
N PHE A 40 2.79 0.38 -10.28
CA PHE A 40 2.73 -0.69 -9.29
C PHE A 40 4.12 -0.97 -8.72
N HIS A 41 4.36 -0.59 -7.47
CA HIS A 41 5.62 -0.74 -6.78
C HIS A 41 5.55 -1.87 -5.76
N VAL A 42 6.52 -2.78 -5.78
CA VAL A 42 6.68 -3.85 -4.80
C VAL A 42 7.91 -3.57 -3.94
N ILE A 43 7.70 -3.43 -2.63
CA ILE A 43 8.78 -3.16 -1.67
C ILE A 43 9.21 -4.46 -1.02
N LEU A 44 10.47 -4.80 -1.18
CA LEU A 44 11.11 -6.04 -0.75
C LEU A 44 12.21 -5.78 0.26
N GLY A 45 12.65 -6.84 0.93
CA GLY A 45 13.73 -6.82 1.92
C GLY A 45 13.40 -7.65 3.14
N ASP A 46 14.41 -7.90 3.97
CA ASP A 46 14.30 -8.71 5.18
C ASP A 46 13.36 -8.12 6.24
N ASN A 47 13.02 -8.93 7.24
CA ASN A 47 12.33 -8.43 8.42
C ASN A 47 13.22 -7.39 9.12
N GLY A 48 12.62 -6.25 9.48
CA GLY A 48 13.36 -5.14 10.07
C GLY A 48 14.07 -4.22 9.07
N ALA A 49 13.98 -4.46 7.75
CA ALA A 49 14.56 -3.58 6.71
C ALA A 49 13.96 -2.17 6.65
N GLY A 50 12.81 -1.94 7.31
CA GLY A 50 12.15 -0.63 7.34
C GLY A 50 10.92 -0.50 6.45
N LYS A 51 10.50 -1.54 5.72
CA LYS A 51 9.40 -1.55 4.75
C LYS A 51 8.09 -0.97 5.30
N THR A 52 7.54 -1.57 6.36
CA THR A 52 6.33 -1.10 7.05
C THR A 52 6.50 0.33 7.57
N THR A 53 7.71 0.71 8.03
CA THR A 53 7.98 2.06 8.52
C THR A 53 7.93 3.07 7.38
N LEU A 54 8.46 2.71 6.20
CA LEU A 54 8.35 3.53 4.99
C LEU A 54 6.88 3.69 4.59
N LEU A 55 6.10 2.60 4.48
CA LEU A 55 4.68 2.70 4.16
C LEU A 55 3.92 3.59 5.16
N ARG A 56 4.20 3.45 6.46
CA ARG A 56 3.57 4.29 7.50
C ARG A 56 3.96 5.76 7.39
N ALA A 57 5.18 6.05 6.98
CA ALA A 57 5.62 7.43 6.74
C ALA A 57 4.88 8.03 5.52
N LEU A 58 4.75 7.26 4.42
CA LEU A 58 3.98 7.64 3.24
C LEU A 58 2.48 7.83 3.58
N ALA A 59 1.92 7.00 4.45
CA ALA A 59 0.53 7.12 4.91
C ALA A 59 0.28 8.26 5.92
N GLY A 60 1.33 8.99 6.34
CA GLY A 60 1.21 10.02 7.39
C GLY A 60 1.05 9.47 8.81
N LEU A 61 1.15 8.15 9.00
CA LEU A 61 0.98 7.46 10.28
C LEU A 61 2.28 7.42 11.12
N ALA A 62 3.41 7.72 10.52
CA ALA A 62 4.70 7.82 11.18
C ALA A 62 5.40 9.11 10.78
N GLN A 63 5.38 10.12 11.65
CA GLN A 63 6.09 11.37 11.37
C GLN A 63 7.59 11.13 11.24
N PRO A 64 8.26 11.70 10.21
CA PRO A 64 9.70 11.67 10.08
C PRO A 64 10.40 12.25 11.31
N THR A 65 11.55 11.69 11.69
CA THR A 65 12.47 12.33 12.64
C THR A 65 13.27 13.42 11.95
N ARG A 66 13.63 13.20 10.66
CA ARG A 66 14.28 14.15 9.76
C ARG A 66 13.85 13.84 8.31
N GLY A 67 14.07 14.83 7.43
CA GLY A 67 13.68 14.71 6.03
C GLY A 67 12.20 15.01 5.81
N THR A 68 11.75 14.83 4.59
CA THR A 68 10.39 15.17 4.15
C THR A 68 9.78 14.09 3.28
N VAL A 69 8.46 14.01 3.33
CA VAL A 69 7.63 13.20 2.41
C VAL A 69 6.60 14.14 1.79
N SER A 70 6.48 14.12 0.48
CA SER A 70 5.46 14.84 -0.27
C SER A 70 4.62 13.86 -1.07
N ILE A 71 3.31 13.99 -0.97
CA ILE A 71 2.31 13.20 -1.68
C ILE A 71 1.45 14.17 -2.49
N LEU A 72 1.45 14.06 -3.82
CA LEU A 72 0.73 15.00 -4.69
C LEU A 72 1.06 16.48 -4.38
N GLY A 73 2.31 16.77 -4.00
CA GLY A 73 2.77 18.11 -3.61
C GLY A 73 2.30 18.58 -2.23
N LYS A 74 1.67 17.71 -1.42
CA LYS A 74 1.18 17.99 -0.06
C LYS A 74 1.93 17.15 0.97
N THR A 75 1.77 17.49 2.27
CA THR A 75 2.20 16.57 3.31
C THR A 75 1.34 15.30 3.31
N PRO A 76 1.83 14.13 3.78
CA PRO A 76 1.01 12.92 3.87
C PRO A 76 -0.28 13.13 4.70
N TYR A 77 -0.23 13.98 5.72
CA TYR A 77 -1.39 14.31 6.53
C TYR A 77 -2.47 15.04 5.72
N ASP A 78 -2.07 16.04 4.94
CA ASP A 78 -3.01 16.81 4.09
C ASP A 78 -3.50 16.00 2.88
N ALA A 79 -2.74 14.97 2.47
CA ALA A 79 -3.10 14.07 1.38
C ALA A 79 -3.84 12.80 1.83
N CYS A 80 -4.20 12.66 3.10
CA CYS A 80 -4.74 11.42 3.67
C CYS A 80 -6.01 10.89 2.94
N ARG A 81 -6.83 11.78 2.37
CA ARG A 81 -8.00 11.40 1.56
C ARG A 81 -7.64 10.81 0.18
N GLU A 82 -6.40 10.99 -0.27
CA GLU A 82 -5.89 10.42 -1.53
C GLU A 82 -5.19 9.06 -1.31
N ILE A 83 -5.07 8.62 -0.05
CA ILE A 83 -4.30 7.46 0.35
C ILE A 83 -5.21 6.41 0.99
N GLY A 84 -5.26 5.21 0.42
CA GLY A 84 -5.80 4.01 1.04
C GLY A 84 -4.68 3.22 1.69
N TYR A 85 -4.81 2.94 2.98
CA TYR A 85 -3.79 2.19 3.72
C TYR A 85 -4.36 0.88 4.27
N MET A 86 -3.74 -0.23 3.92
CA MET A 86 -4.01 -1.55 4.46
C MET A 86 -2.81 -2.00 5.31
N ALA A 87 -3.01 -2.09 6.62
CA ALA A 87 -1.99 -2.55 7.55
C ALA A 87 -2.00 -4.06 7.69
N HIS A 88 -0.89 -4.63 8.13
CA HIS A 88 -0.82 -6.06 8.49
C HIS A 88 -1.87 -6.48 9.53
N PRO A 89 -2.13 -5.75 10.63
CA PRO A 89 -3.39 -5.88 11.40
C PRO A 89 -4.53 -5.27 10.59
N SER A 90 -5.64 -5.99 10.42
CA SER A 90 -6.75 -5.58 9.53
C SER A 90 -7.38 -4.23 9.85
N MET A 91 -7.19 -3.72 11.10
CA MET A 91 -7.79 -2.48 11.61
C MET A 91 -9.33 -2.48 11.45
N LEU A 92 -9.94 -3.64 11.55
CA LEU A 92 -11.40 -3.85 11.55
C LEU A 92 -11.86 -4.14 12.98
N TYR A 93 -13.10 -3.79 13.27
CA TYR A 93 -13.75 -4.13 14.53
C TYR A 93 -14.32 -5.54 14.44
N ASP A 94 -13.76 -6.44 15.22
CA ASP A 94 -14.05 -7.89 15.16
C ASP A 94 -15.50 -8.24 15.52
N GLU A 95 -16.13 -7.42 16.36
CA GLU A 95 -17.51 -7.60 16.84
C GLU A 95 -18.57 -7.11 15.83
N MET A 96 -18.15 -6.34 14.82
CA MET A 96 -19.01 -5.76 13.79
C MET A 96 -19.00 -6.61 12.52
N SER A 97 -20.12 -6.62 11.79
CA SER A 97 -20.17 -7.16 10.42
C SER A 97 -19.31 -6.35 9.46
N GLY A 98 -19.07 -6.87 8.24
CA GLY A 98 -18.34 -6.13 7.21
C GLY A 98 -19.01 -4.82 6.83
N MET A 99 -20.34 -4.84 6.67
CA MET A 99 -21.14 -3.64 6.37
C MET A 99 -21.07 -2.60 7.48
N GLU A 100 -21.20 -3.00 8.75
CA GLU A 100 -21.11 -2.09 9.89
C GLU A 100 -19.72 -1.45 10.01
N ASN A 101 -18.66 -2.23 9.78
CA ASN A 101 -17.30 -1.70 9.69
C ASN A 101 -17.20 -0.61 8.62
N LEU A 102 -17.64 -0.87 7.39
CA LEU A 102 -17.54 0.12 6.33
C LEU A 102 -18.40 1.35 6.57
N ARG A 103 -19.62 1.21 7.11
CA ARG A 103 -20.46 2.35 7.52
C ARG A 103 -19.75 3.25 8.54
N TYR A 104 -19.04 2.65 9.49
CA TYR A 104 -18.25 3.41 10.46
C TYR A 104 -17.18 4.24 9.76
N PHE A 105 -16.36 3.63 8.88
CA PHE A 105 -15.32 4.35 8.14
C PHE A 105 -15.90 5.32 7.11
N ALA A 106 -17.00 5.00 6.44
CA ALA A 106 -17.68 5.89 5.50
C ALA A 106 -18.04 7.24 6.13
N ARG A 107 -18.54 7.21 7.38
CA ARG A 107 -18.85 8.44 8.16
C ARG A 107 -17.59 9.31 8.38
N LEU A 108 -16.41 8.71 8.59
CA LEU A 108 -15.16 9.46 8.76
C LEU A 108 -14.70 10.15 7.47
N TYR A 109 -15.13 9.64 6.32
CA TYR A 109 -14.85 10.22 4.99
C TYR A 109 -16.00 11.07 4.45
N ASP A 110 -17.06 11.32 5.23
CA ASP A 110 -18.27 12.05 4.81
C ASP A 110 -19.00 11.38 3.63
N ILE A 111 -18.90 10.06 3.51
CA ILE A 111 -19.59 9.27 2.49
C ILE A 111 -21.01 8.96 2.98
N ALA A 112 -22.02 9.44 2.26
CA ALA A 112 -23.41 9.25 2.60
C ALA A 112 -23.98 7.93 2.06
N GLY A 113 -24.85 7.31 2.85
CA GLY A 113 -25.59 6.09 2.47
C GLY A 113 -24.72 4.83 2.39
N ASP A 114 -25.36 3.74 2.01
CA ASP A 114 -24.73 2.40 2.01
C ASP A 114 -24.18 1.98 0.66
N SER A 115 -24.61 2.61 -0.43
CA SER A 115 -24.31 2.20 -1.80
C SER A 115 -22.79 2.04 -2.05
N ARG A 116 -21.97 2.95 -1.53
CA ARG A 116 -20.51 2.85 -1.67
C ARG A 116 -19.94 1.68 -0.86
N CYS A 117 -20.48 1.41 0.33
CA CYS A 117 -20.08 0.28 1.14
C CYS A 117 -20.40 -1.05 0.43
N GLU A 118 -21.61 -1.18 -0.12
CA GLU A 118 -22.02 -2.35 -0.90
C GLU A 118 -21.13 -2.56 -2.12
N GLN A 119 -20.87 -1.49 -2.90
CA GLN A 119 -20.00 -1.53 -4.08
C GLN A 119 -18.60 -2.08 -3.75
N VAL A 120 -17.95 -1.59 -2.69
CA VAL A 120 -16.59 -2.01 -2.36
C VAL A 120 -16.56 -3.42 -1.77
N ILE A 121 -17.60 -3.86 -1.03
CA ILE A 121 -17.72 -5.24 -0.54
C ILE A 121 -17.86 -6.20 -1.74
N HIS A 122 -18.71 -5.88 -2.69
CA HIS A 122 -18.83 -6.66 -3.93
C HIS A 122 -17.53 -6.65 -4.73
N ALA A 123 -16.88 -5.48 -4.86
CA ALA A 123 -15.64 -5.36 -5.61
C ALA A 123 -14.51 -6.24 -5.07
N VAL A 124 -14.48 -6.52 -3.76
CA VAL A 124 -13.52 -7.46 -3.14
C VAL A 124 -14.03 -8.90 -3.08
N GLY A 125 -15.14 -9.22 -3.75
CA GLY A 125 -15.70 -10.57 -3.83
C GLY A 125 -16.32 -11.08 -2.53
N LEU A 126 -16.87 -10.16 -1.71
CA LEU A 126 -17.63 -10.48 -0.50
C LEU A 126 -19.11 -10.16 -0.69
N ASP A 127 -19.94 -10.74 0.17
CA ASP A 127 -21.38 -10.50 0.20
C ASP A 127 -21.70 -9.38 1.21
N PRO A 128 -22.32 -8.25 0.78
CA PRO A 128 -22.72 -7.17 1.68
C PRO A 128 -23.77 -7.58 2.72
N GLU A 129 -24.59 -8.59 2.43
CA GLU A 129 -25.63 -9.08 3.33
C GLU A 129 -25.08 -10.00 4.43
N LEU A 130 -23.79 -10.31 4.40
CA LEU A 130 -23.16 -11.17 5.39
C LEU A 130 -23.15 -10.49 6.76
N SER A 131 -24.10 -10.89 7.62
CA SER A 131 -24.36 -10.27 8.93
C SER A 131 -23.44 -10.75 10.05
N ARG A 132 -22.69 -11.85 9.86
CA ARG A 132 -21.78 -12.36 10.91
C ARG A 132 -20.63 -11.40 11.16
N PRO A 133 -20.13 -11.31 12.44
CA PRO A 133 -18.99 -10.50 12.79
C PRO A 133 -17.73 -10.82 12.01
N VAL A 134 -16.90 -9.78 11.71
CA VAL A 134 -15.62 -9.94 11.00
C VAL A 134 -14.66 -10.86 11.77
N GLY A 135 -14.77 -10.93 13.10
CA GLY A 135 -14.01 -11.88 13.92
C GLY A 135 -14.22 -13.35 13.53
N GLN A 136 -15.31 -13.69 12.85
CA GLN A 136 -15.65 -15.04 12.35
C GLN A 136 -15.28 -15.24 10.86
N TYR A 137 -14.67 -14.24 10.23
CA TYR A 137 -14.23 -14.36 8.83
C TYR A 137 -12.99 -15.26 8.73
N SER A 138 -12.85 -15.95 7.58
CA SER A 138 -11.56 -16.56 7.23
C SER A 138 -10.50 -15.46 7.06
N GLN A 139 -9.23 -15.83 7.12
CA GLN A 139 -8.14 -14.86 6.89
C GLN A 139 -8.25 -14.18 5.52
N GLY A 140 -8.57 -14.94 4.47
CA GLY A 140 -8.79 -14.38 3.13
C GLY A 140 -9.96 -13.39 3.09
N MET A 141 -11.08 -13.70 3.73
CA MET A 141 -12.21 -12.77 3.84
C MET A 141 -11.83 -11.52 4.64
N ARG A 142 -11.07 -11.67 5.73
CA ARG A 142 -10.60 -10.55 6.55
C ARG A 142 -9.65 -9.64 5.75
N GLN A 143 -8.74 -10.20 4.96
CA GLN A 143 -7.84 -9.43 4.09
C GLN A 143 -8.61 -8.68 3.00
N ARG A 144 -9.58 -9.32 2.33
CA ARG A 144 -10.47 -8.66 1.37
C ARG A 144 -11.27 -7.54 2.01
N MET A 145 -11.80 -7.75 3.21
CA MET A 145 -12.53 -6.72 3.94
C MET A 145 -11.62 -5.54 4.34
N SER A 146 -10.36 -5.82 4.70
CA SER A 146 -9.35 -4.79 4.97
C SER A 146 -9.02 -3.98 3.70
N LEU A 147 -8.96 -4.64 2.53
CA LEU A 147 -8.83 -3.96 1.23
C LEU A 147 -10.07 -3.11 0.92
N ALA A 148 -11.30 -3.64 1.14
CA ALA A 148 -12.54 -2.88 0.95
C ALA A 148 -12.54 -1.58 1.75
N ARG A 149 -12.09 -1.64 3.01
CA ARG A 149 -11.90 -0.46 3.85
C ARG A 149 -10.88 0.52 3.27
N ALA A 150 -9.76 0.02 2.76
CA ALA A 150 -8.71 0.87 2.20
C ALA A 150 -9.13 1.60 0.92
N ILE A 151 -10.05 0.99 0.12
CA ILE A 151 -10.55 1.58 -1.15
C ILE A 151 -11.89 2.31 -1.01
N LEU A 152 -12.46 2.37 0.19
CA LEU A 152 -13.82 2.89 0.43
C LEU A 152 -14.01 4.32 -0.08
N HIS A 153 -13.04 5.19 0.14
CA HIS A 153 -13.06 6.61 -0.21
C HIS A 153 -12.44 6.91 -1.59
N ASP A 154 -12.26 5.87 -2.40
CA ASP A 154 -11.70 5.93 -3.77
C ASP A 154 -10.33 6.64 -3.88
N PRO A 155 -9.32 6.21 -3.09
CA PRO A 155 -8.01 6.85 -3.08
C PRO A 155 -7.28 6.70 -4.42
N LYS A 156 -6.36 7.62 -4.72
CA LYS A 156 -5.45 7.53 -5.88
C LYS A 156 -4.25 6.63 -5.61
N ILE A 157 -3.85 6.52 -4.35
CA ILE A 157 -2.65 5.79 -3.91
C ILE A 157 -3.08 4.70 -2.93
N LEU A 158 -2.66 3.48 -3.16
CA LEU A 158 -2.86 2.34 -2.26
C LEU A 158 -1.52 1.92 -1.65
N LEU A 159 -1.46 1.86 -0.34
CA LEU A 159 -0.32 1.42 0.44
C LEU A 159 -0.72 0.14 1.19
N LEU A 160 -0.21 -1.01 0.77
CA LEU A 160 -0.63 -2.33 1.24
C LEU A 160 0.53 -3.04 1.95
N ASP A 161 0.37 -3.31 3.24
CA ASP A 161 1.37 -3.96 4.07
C ASP A 161 1.00 -5.43 4.29
N GLU A 162 1.71 -6.35 3.61
CA GLU A 162 1.52 -7.80 3.63
C GLU A 162 0.09 -8.26 3.30
N PRO A 163 -0.50 -7.83 2.17
CA PRO A 163 -1.90 -8.14 1.85
C PRO A 163 -2.17 -9.63 1.64
N PHE A 164 -1.16 -10.44 1.38
CA PHE A 164 -1.28 -11.88 1.12
C PHE A 164 -0.93 -12.75 2.33
N SER A 165 -0.61 -12.16 3.49
CA SER A 165 -0.21 -12.90 4.68
C SER A 165 -1.31 -13.79 5.21
N ASN A 166 -0.96 -15.06 5.48
CA ASN A 166 -1.85 -16.06 6.08
C ASN A 166 -3.13 -16.34 5.26
N VAL A 167 -3.10 -16.10 3.95
CA VAL A 167 -4.16 -16.47 3.02
C VAL A 167 -3.75 -17.67 2.19
N ASP A 168 -4.74 -18.50 1.82
CA ASP A 168 -4.52 -19.59 0.89
C ASP A 168 -4.21 -19.08 -0.53
N VAL A 169 -3.62 -19.96 -1.35
CA VAL A 169 -3.16 -19.62 -2.72
C VAL A 169 -4.31 -19.11 -3.60
N HIS A 170 -5.52 -19.63 -3.44
CA HIS A 170 -6.67 -19.21 -4.25
C HIS A 170 -7.07 -17.78 -3.88
N SER A 171 -7.27 -17.50 -2.61
CA SER A 171 -7.59 -16.16 -2.09
C SER A 171 -6.49 -15.12 -2.42
N ALA A 172 -5.21 -15.53 -2.39
CA ALA A 172 -4.11 -14.66 -2.80
C ALA A 172 -4.18 -14.28 -4.28
N ARG A 173 -4.45 -15.26 -5.18
CA ARG A 173 -4.61 -14.99 -6.62
C ARG A 173 -5.80 -14.08 -6.92
N GLU A 174 -6.92 -14.26 -6.25
CA GLU A 174 -8.07 -13.36 -6.41
C GLU A 174 -7.72 -11.93 -5.97
N MET A 175 -7.01 -11.77 -4.86
CA MET A 175 -6.51 -10.47 -4.41
C MET A 175 -5.57 -9.83 -5.44
N VAL A 176 -4.65 -10.61 -6.03
CA VAL A 176 -3.78 -10.14 -7.13
C VAL A 176 -4.61 -9.64 -8.32
N GLY A 177 -5.66 -10.38 -8.71
CA GLY A 177 -6.57 -9.95 -9.77
C GLY A 177 -7.27 -8.62 -9.47
N LEU A 178 -7.71 -8.42 -8.22
CA LEU A 178 -8.30 -7.15 -7.77
C LEU A 178 -7.30 -5.99 -7.86
N LEU A 179 -6.07 -6.20 -7.38
CA LEU A 179 -5.01 -5.18 -7.44
C LEU A 179 -4.63 -4.85 -8.89
N LYS A 180 -4.59 -5.86 -9.77
CA LYS A 180 -4.37 -5.64 -11.20
C LYS A 180 -5.45 -4.74 -11.80
N GLY A 181 -6.71 -5.02 -11.56
CA GLY A 181 -7.80 -4.18 -12.05
C GLY A 181 -7.71 -2.73 -11.57
N MET A 182 -7.25 -2.51 -10.33
CA MET A 182 -7.04 -1.16 -9.78
C MET A 182 -5.83 -0.46 -10.42
N SER A 183 -4.75 -1.20 -10.69
CA SER A 183 -3.58 -0.68 -11.42
C SER A 183 -3.94 -0.30 -12.86
N ASP A 184 -4.67 -1.18 -13.55
CA ASP A 184 -5.14 -0.93 -14.93
C ASP A 184 -6.10 0.29 -15.00
N ALA A 185 -6.80 0.59 -13.89
CA ALA A 185 -7.60 1.80 -13.70
C ALA A 185 -6.78 3.06 -13.35
N GLY A 186 -5.44 2.97 -13.33
CA GLY A 186 -4.52 4.09 -13.12
C GLY A 186 -4.22 4.44 -11.68
N LYS A 187 -4.59 3.60 -10.70
CA LYS A 187 -4.19 3.80 -9.30
C LYS A 187 -2.69 3.51 -9.12
N THR A 188 -2.04 4.30 -8.27
CA THR A 188 -0.67 4.03 -7.84
C THR A 188 -0.69 3.06 -6.67
N ILE A 189 0.01 1.96 -6.75
CA ILE A 189 -0.06 0.88 -5.76
C ILE A 189 1.33 0.58 -5.20
N PHE A 190 1.43 0.49 -3.89
CA PHE A 190 2.60 0.01 -3.16
C PHE A 190 2.24 -1.24 -2.38
N VAL A 191 2.97 -2.31 -2.60
CA VAL A 191 2.80 -3.57 -1.86
C VAL A 191 4.10 -3.93 -1.16
N VAL A 192 4.06 -4.04 0.16
CA VAL A 192 5.09 -4.74 0.93
C VAL A 192 4.68 -6.19 1.02
N THR A 193 5.52 -7.12 0.59
CA THR A 193 5.24 -8.55 0.68
C THR A 193 6.50 -9.41 0.65
N HIS A 194 6.41 -10.59 1.25
CA HIS A 194 7.38 -11.67 1.09
C HIS A 194 7.01 -12.64 -0.05
N GLN A 195 5.85 -12.44 -0.69
CA GLN A 195 5.33 -13.29 -1.79
C GLN A 195 5.42 -12.57 -3.14
N ALA A 196 6.57 -11.95 -3.44
CA ALA A 196 6.77 -11.12 -4.63
C ALA A 196 6.52 -11.88 -5.95
N VAL A 197 6.74 -13.20 -5.97
CA VAL A 197 6.46 -14.07 -7.13
C VAL A 197 5.00 -13.97 -7.60
N LEU A 198 4.05 -13.69 -6.70
CA LEU A 198 2.64 -13.48 -7.06
C LEU A 198 2.41 -12.23 -7.90
N LEU A 199 3.34 -11.28 -7.87
CA LEU A 199 3.26 -9.96 -8.51
C LEU A 199 4.21 -9.82 -9.70
N GLU A 200 4.94 -10.89 -10.03
CA GLU A 200 5.80 -10.94 -11.23
C GLU A 200 4.95 -10.74 -12.49
N GLY A 201 5.41 -9.87 -13.41
CA GLY A 201 4.68 -9.50 -14.62
C GLY A 201 3.53 -8.50 -14.41
N MET A 202 3.25 -8.08 -13.16
CA MET A 202 2.29 -7.04 -12.84
C MET A 202 2.96 -5.77 -12.27
N ALA A 203 4.03 -5.95 -11.50
CA ALA A 203 4.78 -4.84 -10.92
C ALA A 203 5.57 -4.10 -11.99
N ASP A 204 5.48 -2.76 -11.98
CA ASP A 204 6.32 -1.89 -12.79
C ASP A 204 7.72 -1.75 -12.20
N GLU A 205 7.83 -1.91 -10.87
CA GLU A 205 9.08 -1.70 -10.16
C GLU A 205 9.16 -2.52 -8.87
N PHE A 206 10.33 -3.09 -8.62
CA PHE A 206 10.71 -3.74 -7.37
C PHE A 206 11.73 -2.86 -6.64
N VAL A 207 11.40 -2.47 -5.40
CA VAL A 207 12.21 -1.59 -4.54
C VAL A 207 12.77 -2.42 -3.40
N TRP A 208 14.08 -2.59 -3.36
CA TRP A 208 14.74 -3.38 -2.31
C TRP A 208 15.19 -2.50 -1.16
N MET A 209 14.80 -2.90 0.04
CA MET A 209 15.20 -2.22 1.28
C MET A 209 16.10 -3.11 2.12
N GLN A 210 17.19 -2.52 2.66
CA GLN A 210 18.07 -3.15 3.61
C GLN A 210 18.49 -2.14 4.68
N ALA A 211 18.47 -2.53 5.94
CA ALA A 211 18.94 -1.74 7.07
C ALA A 211 18.40 -0.28 7.10
N GLY A 212 17.14 -0.08 6.67
CA GLY A 212 16.48 1.23 6.67
C GLY A 212 16.79 2.13 5.48
N GLN A 213 17.38 1.59 4.41
CA GLN A 213 17.70 2.30 3.17
C GLN A 213 17.14 1.56 1.96
N ILE A 214 16.87 2.27 0.86
CA ILE A 214 16.65 1.67 -0.46
C ILE A 214 18.03 1.38 -1.03
N VAL A 215 18.29 0.11 -1.35
CA VAL A 215 19.60 -0.32 -1.86
C VAL A 215 19.57 -0.64 -3.35
N ASP A 216 18.37 -0.91 -3.89
CA ASP A 216 18.22 -1.22 -5.31
C ASP A 216 16.80 -0.98 -5.80
N ARG A 217 16.64 -0.72 -7.12
CA ARG A 217 15.36 -0.55 -7.82
C ARG A 217 15.45 -1.21 -9.20
N THR A 218 14.55 -2.15 -9.48
CA THR A 218 14.57 -2.92 -10.74
C THR A 218 13.15 -3.04 -11.32
N ASN A 219 13.04 -3.22 -12.63
CA ASN A 219 11.76 -3.44 -13.32
C ASN A 219 11.40 -4.93 -13.45
N HIS A 220 12.23 -5.82 -12.94
CA HIS A 220 12.01 -7.27 -12.96
C HIS A 220 12.35 -7.86 -11.61
N PHE A 221 11.65 -8.93 -11.25
CA PHE A 221 11.93 -9.67 -10.02
C PHE A 221 13.14 -10.57 -10.25
N ALA A 222 14.27 -10.25 -9.59
CA ALA A 222 15.41 -11.15 -9.50
C ALA A 222 15.37 -11.88 -8.15
N THR A 223 15.43 -13.21 -8.18
CA THR A 223 15.60 -14.02 -6.98
C THR A 223 17.01 -13.82 -6.43
N ASP A 224 17.19 -13.97 -5.08
CA ASP A 224 18.49 -13.77 -4.40
C ASP A 224 19.65 -14.57 -5.00
N SER A 225 19.36 -15.71 -5.65
CA SER A 225 20.36 -16.49 -6.40
C SER A 225 20.94 -15.78 -7.61
N ALA A 226 20.21 -14.89 -8.26
CA ALA A 226 20.69 -14.10 -9.40
C ALA A 226 21.51 -12.86 -8.96
N ARG A 227 21.32 -12.39 -7.71
CA ARG A 227 22.08 -11.26 -7.14
C ARG A 227 23.48 -11.61 -6.66
N ALA A 228 23.71 -12.87 -6.34
CA ALA A 228 25.03 -13.36 -5.88
C ALA A 228 26.06 -13.54 -7.04
N GLU A 229 25.61 -13.44 -8.29
CA GLU A 229 26.44 -13.67 -9.48
C GLU A 229 26.80 -12.39 -10.27
N GLU A 230 26.34 -11.20 -9.85
CA GLU A 230 26.84 -9.94 -10.42
C GLU A 230 28.08 -9.47 -9.66
N PRO A 231 29.24 -9.31 -10.36
CA PRO A 231 30.54 -8.99 -9.77
C PRO A 231 30.67 -7.55 -9.28
#